data_9b7866bdd18a537e86502e1dd0c0b5ae
#
_entry.id   9b7866bdd18a537e86502e1dd0c0b5ae
#
_cell.length_a   1.000
_cell.length_b   1.000
_cell.length_c   1.000
_cell.angle_alpha   90.00
_cell.angle_beta   90.00
_cell.angle_gamma   90.00
#
_symmetry.space_group_name_H-M   'P 1'
#
loop_
_entity.id
_entity.type
_entity.pdbx_description
1 polymer ?
#
loop_
_entity_poly.entity_id
_entity_poly.type
_entity_poly.pdbx_seq_one_letter_code
_entity_poly.pdbx_strand_id
1 'polypeptide(L)'
;MTKQEGDNNNNNIDSTSPSILKEQRQIVLNLYNSGIESEVIAYQLDIGQEEVNRVIEGEEEEKKELEMKQKILDASPSMGSSFYLDAVVNIDLAIRNAQTRMWKALRSGPEFNISTEGTEKILNQFSKFKVTFVIIHIDIVGSTQLSMTLPLDRLTTIIQTFCQEMSIMIESYGGHVLKYIGDAVLAFFVTNLAKNDYNNNVEEEDVDNDSSSQNHKENKRSEYYYLPCINAINCARSMIKVIKEGINPILNQFDYSDIGVRTGIDIGEVAIIQDGWDIHTAEREGERKQIIFKEPLYDILGPTINVAVKMTSLAKPNGFTIGQAVYDILDEKQKSTFEELDVSPNIWSYLNEKTGRMYQVYSSTA
;
A
#
# COMPACT_ATOMS: atom_id res chain seq x y z
N MET A 1 -10.01 -4.86 -77.31
CA MET A 1 -9.26 -3.63 -77.37
C MET A 1 -8.79 -3.33 -75.97
N THR A 2 -7.58 -3.80 -75.61
CA THR A 2 -6.31 -3.04 -75.60
C THR A 2 -6.41 -1.85 -74.66
N LYS A 3 -5.68 -1.72 -73.59
CA LYS A 3 -4.25 -1.69 -73.26
C LYS A 3 -4.14 -1.32 -71.74
N GLN A 4 -3.34 -2.00 -70.99
CA GLN A 4 -1.92 -1.72 -70.59
C GLN A 4 -1.77 -0.69 -69.51
N GLU A 5 -1.29 -1.20 -68.38
CA GLU A 5 0.07 -1.02 -67.80
C GLU A 5 0.25 0.26 -66.93
N GLY A 6 0.74 0.04 -65.77
CA GLY A 6 1.29 1.03 -64.85
C GLY A 6 1.71 0.38 -63.53
N ASP A 7 2.85 -0.33 -63.53
CA ASP A 7 3.63 -0.69 -62.37
C ASP A 7 3.95 0.53 -61.55
N ASN A 8 3.76 0.43 -60.25
CA ASN A 8 4.64 1.12 -59.30
C ASN A 8 4.82 0.28 -58.04
N ASN A 9 5.89 -0.45 -58.03
CA ASN A 9 6.57 -0.97 -56.85
C ASN A 9 6.89 0.17 -55.89
N ASN A 10 6.33 0.12 -54.70
CA ASN A 10 6.91 0.77 -53.52
C ASN A 10 7.05 -0.30 -52.45
N ASN A 11 8.24 -0.89 -52.45
CA ASN A 11 8.77 -1.66 -51.34
C ASN A 11 8.92 -0.73 -50.13
N ASN A 12 7.93 -0.74 -49.22
CA ASN A 12 8.13 -0.36 -47.84
C ASN A 12 8.66 -1.60 -47.13
N ILE A 13 9.96 -1.65 -46.95
CA ILE A 13 10.65 -2.56 -46.03
C ILE A 13 10.31 -2.06 -44.64
N ASP A 14 9.28 -2.65 -44.05
CA ASP A 14 8.97 -2.55 -42.64
C ASP A 14 10.07 -3.34 -41.89
N SER A 15 11.08 -2.62 -41.42
CA SER A 15 12.12 -3.15 -40.53
C SER A 15 11.54 -3.25 -39.11
N THR A 16 10.66 -4.20 -38.87
CA THR A 16 10.34 -4.67 -37.52
C THR A 16 11.50 -5.57 -37.08
N SER A 17 12.46 -4.99 -36.35
CA SER A 17 13.44 -5.76 -35.58
C SER A 17 12.69 -6.65 -34.60
N PRO A 18 12.95 -7.97 -34.56
CA PRO A 18 12.30 -8.86 -33.60
C PRO A 18 12.70 -8.43 -32.19
N SER A 19 11.71 -8.06 -31.38
CA SER A 19 11.95 -7.83 -29.96
C SER A 19 12.40 -9.12 -29.31
N ILE A 20 13.52 -9.07 -28.59
CA ILE A 20 14.03 -10.22 -27.81
C ILE A 20 12.92 -10.75 -26.88
N LEU A 21 12.61 -12.02 -26.95
CA LEU A 21 11.70 -12.70 -26.03
C LEU A 21 12.29 -12.63 -24.60
N LYS A 22 11.43 -12.55 -23.58
CA LYS A 22 11.85 -12.47 -22.15
C LYS A 22 12.89 -13.53 -21.77
N GLU A 23 12.77 -14.73 -22.33
CA GLU A 23 13.69 -15.85 -22.08
C GLU A 23 15.09 -15.59 -22.68
N GLN A 24 15.17 -15.02 -23.86
CA GLN A 24 16.45 -14.65 -24.48
C GLN A 24 17.16 -13.52 -23.70
N ARG A 25 16.41 -12.54 -23.18
CA ARG A 25 16.96 -11.49 -22.32
C ARG A 25 17.69 -12.09 -21.10
N GLN A 26 17.08 -13.06 -20.42
CA GLN A 26 17.71 -13.69 -19.25
C GLN A 26 18.96 -14.49 -19.61
N ILE A 27 18.99 -15.14 -20.79
CA ILE A 27 20.17 -15.86 -21.27
C ILE A 27 21.33 -14.89 -21.57
N VAL A 28 21.05 -13.77 -22.25
CA VAL A 28 22.06 -12.71 -22.50
C VAL A 28 22.68 -12.24 -21.19
N LEU A 29 21.86 -11.93 -20.18
CA LEU A 29 22.35 -11.45 -18.89
C LEU A 29 23.17 -12.51 -18.13
N ASN A 30 22.74 -13.77 -18.17
CA ASN A 30 23.49 -14.86 -17.53
C ASN A 30 24.86 -15.07 -18.17
N LEU A 31 24.96 -15.00 -19.51
CA LEU A 31 26.21 -15.13 -20.23
C LEU A 31 27.14 -13.93 -19.96
N TYR A 32 26.61 -12.72 -19.98
CA TYR A 32 27.37 -11.49 -19.67
C TYR A 32 27.91 -11.50 -18.24
N ASN A 33 27.09 -11.87 -17.26
CA ASN A 33 27.48 -12.00 -15.86
C ASN A 33 28.51 -13.13 -15.61
N SER A 34 28.62 -14.06 -16.56
CA SER A 34 29.66 -15.11 -16.56
C SER A 34 30.99 -14.66 -17.22
N GLY A 35 31.08 -13.38 -17.63
CA GLY A 35 32.28 -12.79 -18.21
C GLY A 35 32.43 -13.01 -19.70
N ILE A 36 31.38 -13.35 -20.43
CA ILE A 36 31.39 -13.53 -21.88
C ILE A 36 31.15 -12.17 -22.55
N GLU A 37 32.00 -11.83 -23.54
CA GLU A 37 31.88 -10.56 -24.27
C GLU A 37 30.62 -10.48 -25.13
N SER A 38 30.03 -9.29 -25.27
CA SER A 38 28.76 -9.07 -25.98
C SER A 38 28.80 -9.56 -27.46
N GLU A 39 29.95 -9.47 -28.12
CA GLU A 39 30.11 -10.01 -29.48
C GLU A 39 29.96 -11.53 -29.54
N VAL A 40 30.50 -12.24 -28.55
CA VAL A 40 30.44 -13.69 -28.47
C VAL A 40 29.01 -14.12 -28.13
N ILE A 41 28.32 -13.40 -27.25
CA ILE A 41 26.89 -13.62 -26.88
C ILE A 41 26.03 -13.44 -28.14
N ALA A 42 26.23 -12.36 -28.88
CA ALA A 42 25.52 -12.08 -30.11
C ALA A 42 25.65 -13.23 -31.13
N TYR A 43 26.89 -13.72 -31.31
CA TYR A 43 27.17 -14.85 -32.20
C TYR A 43 26.55 -16.17 -31.72
N GLN A 44 26.61 -16.46 -30.40
CA GLN A 44 26.08 -17.71 -29.84
C GLN A 44 24.55 -17.79 -29.89
N LEU A 45 23.89 -16.67 -29.76
CA LEU A 45 22.41 -16.61 -29.71
C LEU A 45 21.77 -16.22 -31.05
N ASP A 46 22.59 -15.96 -32.08
CA ASP A 46 22.16 -15.52 -33.43
C ASP A 46 21.27 -14.25 -33.36
N ILE A 47 21.68 -13.27 -32.53
CA ILE A 47 20.99 -11.99 -32.34
C ILE A 47 21.96 -10.82 -32.63
N GLY A 48 21.39 -9.66 -32.95
CA GLY A 48 22.17 -8.48 -33.25
C GLY A 48 22.98 -7.98 -32.04
N GLN A 49 24.26 -7.63 -32.25
CA GLN A 49 25.13 -7.10 -31.20
C GLN A 49 24.56 -5.83 -30.53
N GLU A 50 23.91 -4.96 -31.31
CA GLU A 50 23.24 -3.76 -30.79
C GLU A 50 22.09 -4.10 -29.84
N GLU A 51 21.45 -5.25 -30.04
CA GLU A 51 20.33 -5.71 -29.23
C GLU A 51 20.84 -6.35 -27.93
N VAL A 52 21.96 -7.09 -27.99
CA VAL A 52 22.67 -7.57 -26.79
C VAL A 52 23.13 -6.39 -25.92
N ASN A 53 23.72 -5.36 -26.54
CA ASN A 53 24.20 -4.17 -25.83
C ASN A 53 23.04 -3.42 -25.14
N ARG A 54 21.89 -3.27 -25.81
CA ARG A 54 20.68 -2.66 -25.21
C ARG A 54 20.18 -3.40 -23.99
N VAL A 55 20.23 -4.73 -23.99
CA VAL A 55 19.84 -5.55 -22.84
C VAL A 55 20.81 -5.36 -21.68
N ILE A 56 22.12 -5.32 -21.97
CA ILE A 56 23.17 -5.12 -20.96
C ILE A 56 23.09 -3.72 -20.36
N GLU A 57 22.99 -2.69 -21.20
CA GLU A 57 22.87 -1.28 -20.76
C GLU A 57 21.63 -1.07 -19.90
N GLY A 58 20.48 -1.65 -20.28
CA GLY A 58 19.26 -1.58 -19.49
C GLY A 58 19.39 -2.23 -18.10
N GLU A 59 20.10 -3.36 -17.99
CA GLU A 59 20.38 -4.01 -16.69
C GLU A 59 21.37 -3.19 -15.85
N GLU A 60 22.39 -2.60 -16.48
CA GLU A 60 23.35 -1.73 -15.78
C GLU A 60 22.69 -0.44 -15.27
N GLU A 61 21.74 0.12 -16.02
CA GLU A 61 20.97 1.29 -15.59
C GLU A 61 20.03 0.94 -14.42
N GLU A 62 19.29 -0.17 -14.51
CA GLU A 62 18.44 -0.68 -13.42
C GLU A 62 19.28 -0.95 -12.16
N LYS A 63 20.48 -1.54 -12.32
CA LYS A 63 21.38 -1.82 -11.21
C LYS A 63 21.97 -0.55 -10.58
N LYS A 64 22.35 0.44 -11.40
CA LYS A 64 22.80 1.76 -10.92
C LYS A 64 21.68 2.51 -10.20
N GLU A 65 20.45 2.43 -10.71
CA GLU A 65 19.29 3.03 -10.04
C GLU A 65 19.00 2.35 -8.70
N LEU A 66 19.10 1.03 -8.64
CA LEU A 66 18.96 0.26 -7.41
C LEU A 66 20.09 0.54 -6.42
N GLU A 67 21.34 0.60 -6.89
CA GLU A 67 22.49 0.98 -6.06
C GLU A 67 22.41 2.45 -5.59
N MET A 68 21.86 3.35 -6.40
CA MET A 68 21.65 4.74 -6.02
C MET A 68 20.52 4.84 -4.98
N LYS A 69 19.43 4.08 -5.15
CA LYS A 69 18.38 3.93 -4.14
C LYS A 69 18.93 3.32 -2.85
N GLN A 70 19.78 2.30 -2.95
CA GLN A 70 20.44 1.68 -1.79
C GLN A 70 21.43 2.65 -1.11
N LYS A 71 22.25 3.38 -1.87
CA LYS A 71 23.16 4.40 -1.34
C LYS A 71 22.42 5.58 -0.68
N ILE A 72 21.27 5.99 -1.23
CA ILE A 72 20.39 6.97 -0.59
C ILE A 72 19.83 6.40 0.71
N LEU A 73 19.51 5.09 0.73
CA LEU A 73 19.06 4.37 1.93
C LEU A 73 20.18 4.26 2.98
N ASP A 74 21.41 3.96 2.56
CA ASP A 74 22.57 3.72 3.45
C ASP A 74 23.31 5.01 3.86
N ALA A 75 23.23 6.09 3.05
CA ALA A 75 23.90 7.36 3.31
C ALA A 75 23.14 8.31 4.24
N SER A 76 21.97 7.93 4.73
CA SER A 76 21.23 8.73 5.70
C SER A 76 21.78 8.49 7.10
N PRO A 77 22.54 9.46 7.68
CA PRO A 77 22.95 9.37 9.08
C PRO A 77 21.70 9.46 9.94
N SER A 78 21.49 8.46 10.81
CA SER A 78 20.37 8.36 11.74
C SER A 78 18.99 8.58 11.08
N MET A 79 18.54 7.61 10.31
CA MET A 79 17.22 7.60 9.66
C MET A 79 16.04 7.49 10.64
N GLY A 80 16.15 8.07 11.82
CA GLY A 80 15.06 8.17 12.78
C GLY A 80 13.96 9.14 12.39
N SER A 81 14.24 10.13 11.51
CA SER A 81 13.31 11.22 11.25
C SER A 81 12.79 11.38 9.82
N SER A 82 13.31 10.63 8.83
CA SER A 82 12.98 10.90 7.42
C SER A 82 11.91 10.02 6.79
N PHE A 83 11.34 9.05 7.51
CA PHE A 83 10.25 8.19 7.00
C PHE A 83 8.85 8.80 7.12
N TYR A 84 8.73 9.96 7.77
CA TYR A 84 7.45 10.62 8.01
C TYR A 84 7.51 12.07 7.58
N LEU A 85 7.65 12.27 6.28
CA LEU A 85 7.32 13.54 5.69
C LEU A 85 5.79 13.69 5.72
N ASP A 86 5.33 14.89 6.03
CA ASP A 86 3.94 15.27 5.83
C ASP A 86 3.59 14.90 4.38
N ALA A 87 2.69 13.95 4.19
CA ALA A 87 2.41 13.41 2.87
C ALA A 87 1.71 14.48 2.02
N VAL A 88 2.42 15.04 1.06
CA VAL A 88 1.85 16.00 0.11
C VAL A 88 1.27 15.25 -1.08
N VAL A 89 -0.01 14.93 -1.00
CA VAL A 89 -0.73 14.22 -2.06
C VAL A 89 -1.46 15.22 -2.95
N ASN A 90 -1.21 15.17 -4.26
CA ASN A 90 -2.00 15.94 -5.23
C ASN A 90 -3.35 15.24 -5.44
N ILE A 91 -4.35 15.66 -4.68
CA ILE A 91 -5.68 15.04 -4.68
C ILE A 91 -6.39 15.17 -6.03
N ASP A 92 -6.24 16.28 -6.76
CA ASP A 92 -6.87 16.46 -8.07
C ASP A 92 -6.29 15.48 -9.10
N LEU A 93 -5.00 15.20 -9.02
CA LEU A 93 -4.38 14.20 -9.87
C LEU A 93 -4.84 12.78 -9.47
N ALA A 94 -4.95 12.49 -8.19
CA ALA A 94 -5.46 11.21 -7.69
C ALA A 94 -6.91 10.97 -8.17
N ILE A 95 -7.78 11.97 -8.09
CA ILE A 95 -9.17 11.91 -8.59
C ILE A 95 -9.19 11.61 -10.08
N ARG A 96 -8.44 12.34 -10.91
CA ARG A 96 -8.40 12.10 -12.38
C ARG A 96 -7.88 10.71 -12.71
N ASN A 97 -6.87 10.24 -11.99
CA ASN A 97 -6.34 8.90 -12.19
C ASN A 97 -7.35 7.82 -11.78
N ALA A 98 -8.08 8.02 -10.69
CA ALA A 98 -9.15 7.11 -10.27
C ALA A 98 -10.29 7.05 -11.28
N GLN A 99 -10.71 8.20 -11.85
CA GLN A 99 -11.67 8.25 -12.95
C GLN A 99 -11.20 7.41 -14.14
N THR A 100 -9.96 7.60 -14.55
CA THR A 100 -9.38 6.87 -15.69
C THR A 100 -9.32 5.37 -15.44
N ARG A 101 -8.87 4.95 -14.25
CA ARG A 101 -8.77 3.51 -13.90
C ARG A 101 -10.17 2.88 -13.79
N MET A 102 -11.12 3.53 -13.13
CA MET A 102 -12.51 3.03 -13.04
C MET A 102 -13.14 2.89 -14.42
N TRP A 103 -13.01 3.92 -15.27
CA TRP A 103 -13.53 3.87 -16.63
C TRP A 103 -12.93 2.73 -17.46
N LYS A 104 -11.61 2.54 -17.37
CA LYS A 104 -10.90 1.44 -18.02
C LYS A 104 -11.34 0.07 -17.48
N ALA A 105 -11.48 -0.05 -16.16
CA ALA A 105 -11.89 -1.28 -15.50
C ALA A 105 -13.30 -1.73 -15.95
N LEU A 106 -14.25 -0.80 -16.05
CA LEU A 106 -15.61 -1.12 -16.49
C LEU A 106 -15.70 -1.52 -17.97
N ARG A 107 -14.72 -1.14 -18.80
CA ARG A 107 -14.67 -1.49 -20.23
C ARG A 107 -13.85 -2.74 -20.53
N SER A 108 -12.70 -2.88 -19.90
CA SER A 108 -11.68 -3.88 -20.27
C SER A 108 -11.35 -4.84 -19.14
N GLY A 109 -11.99 -4.72 -17.98
CA GLY A 109 -11.65 -5.43 -16.76
C GLY A 109 -10.66 -4.67 -15.87
N PRO A 110 -10.64 -4.96 -14.57
CA PRO A 110 -9.75 -4.30 -13.61
C PRO A 110 -8.30 -4.75 -13.83
N GLU A 111 -7.38 -3.80 -13.74
CA GLU A 111 -5.96 -4.06 -13.58
C GLU A 111 -5.63 -3.97 -12.09
N PHE A 112 -5.38 -5.08 -11.44
CA PHE A 112 -5.07 -5.12 -10.02
C PHE A 112 -3.56 -5.29 -9.85
N ASN A 113 -2.85 -4.18 -9.63
CA ASN A 113 -1.39 -4.12 -9.56
C ASN A 113 -0.93 -3.67 -8.17
N ILE A 114 -1.35 -4.40 -7.12
CA ILE A 114 -0.92 -4.10 -5.76
C ILE A 114 0.08 -5.17 -5.32
N SER A 115 1.23 -4.72 -4.84
CA SER A 115 2.25 -5.58 -4.26
C SER A 115 2.19 -5.50 -2.74
N THR A 116 2.11 -6.64 -2.07
CA THR A 116 2.23 -6.76 -0.62
C THR A 116 3.68 -6.93 -0.16
N GLU A 117 4.64 -7.01 -1.07
CA GLU A 117 6.05 -7.24 -0.76
C GLU A 117 6.64 -6.20 0.21
N GLY A 118 6.27 -4.93 0.04
CA GLY A 118 6.67 -3.86 0.96
C GLY A 118 6.11 -4.05 2.37
N THR A 119 4.86 -4.51 2.48
CA THR A 119 4.21 -4.82 3.74
C THR A 119 4.91 -5.99 4.45
N GLU A 120 5.15 -7.10 3.74
CA GLU A 120 5.82 -8.27 4.30
C GLU A 120 7.23 -7.95 4.80
N LYS A 121 8.01 -7.15 4.05
CA LYS A 121 9.34 -6.69 4.47
C LYS A 121 9.29 -5.91 5.78
N ILE A 122 8.31 -5.02 5.94
CA ILE A 122 8.13 -4.23 7.17
C ILE A 122 7.71 -5.11 8.32
N LEU A 123 6.71 -5.97 8.13
CA LEU A 123 6.26 -6.87 9.19
C LEU A 123 7.36 -7.82 9.66
N ASN A 124 8.18 -8.33 8.73
CA ASN A 124 9.33 -9.17 9.06
C ASN A 124 10.33 -8.45 9.99
N GLN A 125 10.59 -7.14 9.76
CA GLN A 125 11.49 -6.36 10.62
C GLN A 125 11.01 -6.29 12.07
N PHE A 126 9.69 -6.30 12.27
CA PHE A 126 9.06 -6.16 13.59
C PHE A 126 8.53 -7.47 14.17
N SER A 127 8.72 -8.62 13.51
CA SER A 127 8.09 -9.92 13.85
C SER A 127 8.44 -10.46 15.24
N LYS A 128 9.43 -9.88 15.93
CA LYS A 128 9.87 -10.30 17.29
C LYS A 128 9.45 -9.34 18.39
N PHE A 129 8.73 -8.27 18.05
CA PHE A 129 8.45 -7.18 18.97
C PHE A 129 6.96 -6.89 19.04
N LYS A 130 6.54 -6.34 20.18
CA LYS A 130 5.28 -5.61 20.26
C LYS A 130 5.53 -4.20 19.73
N VAL A 131 4.71 -3.76 18.82
CA VAL A 131 4.86 -2.46 18.16
C VAL A 131 3.58 -1.66 18.24
N THR A 132 3.68 -0.35 18.24
CA THR A 132 2.52 0.52 18.15
C THR A 132 2.32 0.94 16.70
N PHE A 133 1.15 0.62 16.13
CA PHE A 133 0.75 1.03 14.79
C PHE A 133 -0.53 1.85 14.83
N VAL A 134 -0.70 2.74 13.86
CA VAL A 134 -2.00 3.30 13.54
C VAL A 134 -2.69 2.33 12.58
N ILE A 135 -3.83 1.82 12.97
CA ILE A 135 -4.64 0.89 12.18
C ILE A 135 -5.75 1.67 11.50
N ILE A 136 -5.94 1.42 10.23
CA ILE A 136 -7.04 1.95 9.45
C ILE A 136 -7.82 0.80 8.79
N HIS A 137 -9.13 0.78 9.00
CA HIS A 137 -10.04 -0.16 8.36
C HIS A 137 -11.02 0.62 7.48
N ILE A 138 -11.15 0.22 6.24
CA ILE A 138 -11.94 0.89 5.20
C ILE A 138 -12.96 -0.11 4.67
N ASP A 139 -14.23 0.30 4.56
CA ASP A 139 -15.34 -0.54 4.14
C ASP A 139 -16.23 0.19 3.13
N ILE A 140 -16.74 -0.53 2.14
CA ILE A 140 -17.72 0.01 1.16
C ILE A 140 -19.09 0.11 1.81
N VAL A 141 -19.74 1.25 1.63
CA VAL A 141 -21.16 1.44 1.94
C VAL A 141 -22.00 1.08 0.73
N GLY A 142 -22.95 0.16 0.92
CA GLY A 142 -23.88 -0.24 -0.14
C GLY A 142 -23.45 -1.48 -0.94
N SER A 143 -22.34 -2.14 -0.58
CA SER A 143 -21.87 -3.36 -1.25
C SER A 143 -22.92 -4.48 -1.29
N THR A 144 -23.66 -4.65 -0.21
CA THR A 144 -24.76 -5.64 -0.14
C THR A 144 -25.85 -5.33 -1.18
N GLN A 145 -26.23 -4.04 -1.34
CA GLN A 145 -27.22 -3.66 -2.34
C GLN A 145 -26.68 -3.87 -3.76
N LEU A 146 -25.41 -3.52 -4.00
CA LEU A 146 -24.75 -3.77 -5.29
C LEU A 146 -24.72 -5.25 -5.62
N SER A 147 -24.42 -6.12 -4.65
CA SER A 147 -24.37 -7.56 -4.85
C SER A 147 -25.71 -8.19 -5.21
N MET A 148 -26.83 -7.54 -4.84
CA MET A 148 -28.18 -7.98 -5.19
C MET A 148 -28.66 -7.46 -6.57
N THR A 149 -28.02 -6.41 -7.08
CA THR A 149 -28.48 -5.70 -8.30
C THR A 149 -27.57 -5.90 -9.50
N LEU A 150 -26.29 -6.19 -9.27
CA LEU A 150 -25.29 -6.29 -10.31
C LEU A 150 -24.91 -7.75 -10.65
N PRO A 151 -24.62 -8.06 -11.91
CA PRO A 151 -23.95 -9.30 -12.28
C PRO A 151 -22.60 -9.41 -11.56
N LEU A 152 -22.20 -10.65 -11.23
CA LEU A 152 -21.00 -10.92 -10.41
C LEU A 152 -19.71 -10.33 -11.01
N ASP A 153 -19.55 -10.36 -12.31
CA ASP A 153 -18.40 -9.79 -13.03
C ASP A 153 -18.31 -8.27 -12.84
N ARG A 154 -19.43 -7.56 -12.88
CA ARG A 154 -19.49 -6.12 -12.64
C ARG A 154 -19.26 -5.76 -11.19
N LEU A 155 -19.86 -6.49 -10.28
CA LEU A 155 -19.62 -6.34 -8.84
C LEU A 155 -18.14 -6.54 -8.53
N THR A 156 -17.54 -7.61 -9.02
CA THR A 156 -16.10 -7.90 -8.81
C THR A 156 -15.22 -6.78 -9.36
N THR A 157 -15.52 -6.28 -10.56
CA THR A 157 -14.79 -5.15 -11.18
C THR A 157 -14.84 -3.90 -10.28
N ILE A 158 -16.01 -3.54 -9.78
CA ILE A 158 -16.19 -2.36 -8.92
C ILE A 158 -15.43 -2.53 -7.59
N ILE A 159 -15.57 -3.69 -6.93
CA ILE A 159 -14.90 -3.97 -5.65
C ILE A 159 -13.38 -3.98 -5.83
N GLN A 160 -12.85 -4.64 -6.85
CA GLN A 160 -11.41 -4.67 -7.10
C GLN A 160 -10.85 -3.28 -7.40
N THR A 161 -11.57 -2.48 -8.22
CA THR A 161 -11.14 -1.10 -8.50
C THR A 161 -11.20 -0.24 -7.25
N PHE A 162 -12.24 -0.38 -6.41
CA PHE A 162 -12.30 0.29 -5.11
C PHE A 162 -11.10 -0.08 -4.23
N CYS A 163 -10.82 -1.38 -4.05
CA CYS A 163 -9.69 -1.84 -3.25
C CYS A 163 -8.36 -1.27 -3.79
N GLN A 164 -8.19 -1.24 -5.11
CA GLN A 164 -7.01 -0.64 -5.75
C GLN A 164 -6.87 0.84 -5.43
N GLU A 165 -7.94 1.64 -5.56
CA GLU A 165 -7.88 3.07 -5.29
C GLU A 165 -7.62 3.35 -3.81
N MET A 166 -8.23 2.60 -2.90
CA MET A 166 -7.97 2.72 -1.46
C MET A 166 -6.51 2.39 -1.13
N SER A 167 -5.96 1.35 -1.74
CA SER A 167 -4.56 0.96 -1.54
C SER A 167 -3.58 2.01 -2.05
N ILE A 168 -3.82 2.59 -3.22
CA ILE A 168 -3.02 3.70 -3.76
C ILE A 168 -3.06 4.90 -2.80
N MET A 169 -4.21 5.21 -2.22
CA MET A 169 -4.31 6.28 -1.23
C MET A 169 -3.53 5.97 0.04
N ILE A 170 -3.63 4.74 0.57
CA ILE A 170 -2.87 4.29 1.74
C ILE A 170 -1.36 4.48 1.50
N GLU A 171 -0.85 3.95 0.39
CA GLU A 171 0.57 4.04 0.02
C GLU A 171 1.02 5.49 -0.17
N SER A 172 0.19 6.33 -0.81
CA SER A 172 0.50 7.75 -1.03
C SER A 172 0.64 8.54 0.29
N TYR A 173 0.01 8.09 1.36
CA TYR A 173 0.13 8.65 2.70
C TYR A 173 1.14 7.92 3.60
N GLY A 174 1.94 6.99 3.04
CA GLY A 174 2.97 6.24 3.76
C GLY A 174 2.43 5.11 4.63
N GLY A 175 1.22 4.64 4.37
CA GLY A 175 0.64 3.45 4.98
C GLY A 175 0.95 2.19 4.18
N HIS A 176 0.61 1.04 4.77
CA HIS A 176 0.83 -0.28 4.21
C HIS A 176 -0.45 -1.09 4.27
N VAL A 177 -0.86 -1.66 3.14
CA VAL A 177 -2.01 -2.56 3.08
C VAL A 177 -1.64 -3.88 3.73
N LEU A 178 -2.40 -4.28 4.76
CA LEU A 178 -2.20 -5.57 5.41
C LEU A 178 -2.92 -6.68 4.65
N LYS A 179 -4.22 -6.50 4.43
CA LYS A 179 -5.04 -7.49 3.73
C LYS A 179 -6.39 -6.92 3.26
N TYR A 180 -7.00 -7.66 2.35
CA TYR A 180 -8.38 -7.43 1.91
C TYR A 180 -9.31 -8.43 2.60
N ILE A 181 -10.45 -7.94 3.08
CA ILE A 181 -11.46 -8.75 3.79
C ILE A 181 -12.79 -8.55 3.06
N GLY A 182 -13.02 -9.35 2.02
CA GLY A 182 -14.16 -9.15 1.13
C GLY A 182 -14.04 -7.83 0.36
N ASP A 183 -14.91 -6.89 0.66
CA ASP A 183 -14.95 -5.52 0.10
C ASP A 183 -14.27 -4.48 1.01
N ALA A 184 -13.67 -4.91 2.10
CA ALA A 184 -12.95 -4.06 3.03
C ALA A 184 -11.43 -4.14 2.85
N VAL A 185 -10.74 -3.05 3.20
CA VAL A 185 -9.27 -2.95 3.23
C VAL A 185 -8.83 -2.69 4.66
N LEU A 186 -7.92 -3.52 5.15
CA LEU A 186 -7.24 -3.34 6.43
C LEU A 186 -5.79 -2.93 6.16
N ALA A 187 -5.36 -1.84 6.78
CA ALA A 187 -4.04 -1.27 6.58
C ALA A 187 -3.48 -0.65 7.87
N PHE A 188 -2.20 -0.30 7.86
CA PHE A 188 -1.54 0.30 9.00
C PHE A 188 -0.51 1.36 8.60
N PHE A 189 -0.21 2.24 9.55
CA PHE A 189 0.90 3.20 9.45
C PHE A 189 1.86 2.90 10.60
N VAL A 190 3.15 2.77 10.26
CA VAL A 190 4.20 2.49 11.23
C VAL A 190 4.47 3.74 12.07
N THR A 191 4.65 3.61 13.37
CA THR A 191 5.03 4.72 14.24
C THR A 191 6.54 4.75 14.50
N ASN A 192 7.08 5.92 14.84
CA ASN A 192 8.53 6.07 15.08
C ASN A 192 9.05 5.30 16.30
N LEU A 193 8.19 5.00 17.30
CA LEU A 193 8.58 4.22 18.46
C LEU A 193 8.82 2.75 18.15
N ALA A 194 8.17 2.20 17.14
CA ALA A 194 8.45 0.84 16.69
C ALA A 194 9.93 0.63 16.31
N LYS A 195 10.65 1.71 15.93
CA LYS A 195 12.08 1.69 15.61
C LYS A 195 13.01 2.02 16.78
N ASN A 196 12.57 2.86 17.71
CA ASN A 196 13.41 3.25 18.85
C ASN A 196 13.52 2.15 19.91
N ASP A 197 12.47 1.35 20.11
CA ASP A 197 12.54 0.17 21.00
C ASP A 197 13.48 -0.90 20.43
N TYR A 198 13.70 -0.93 19.11
CA TYR A 198 14.67 -1.80 18.46
C TYR A 198 16.13 -1.40 18.78
N ASN A 199 16.41 -0.09 18.86
CA ASN A 199 17.76 0.43 19.10
C ASN A 199 18.10 0.53 20.60
N ASN A 200 17.10 0.69 21.49
CA ASN A 200 17.31 0.90 22.92
C ASN A 200 17.42 -0.39 23.75
N ASN A 201 17.10 -1.56 23.18
CA ASN A 201 17.40 -2.86 23.81
C ASN A 201 18.90 -3.20 23.84
N VAL A 202 19.77 -2.28 23.39
CA VAL A 202 21.24 -2.46 23.41
C VAL A 202 21.92 -1.67 24.54
N GLU A 203 21.25 -0.70 25.15
CA GLU A 203 21.83 0.11 26.25
C GLU A 203 20.76 0.46 27.30
N GLU A 204 20.46 -0.46 28.23
CA GLU A 204 19.93 -0.10 29.54
C GLU A 204 21.10 0.30 30.43
N GLU A 205 21.49 1.56 30.43
CA GLU A 205 22.23 2.17 31.52
C GLU A 205 21.31 3.08 32.34
N ASP A 206 21.34 2.85 33.64
CA ASP A 206 20.62 3.52 34.70
C ASP A 206 20.55 5.05 34.54
N VAL A 207 19.37 5.62 34.45
CA VAL A 207 19.16 7.06 34.58
C VAL A 207 18.07 7.36 35.60
N ASP A 208 18.49 8.11 36.59
CA ASP A 208 17.77 8.60 37.76
C ASP A 208 16.33 9.08 37.51
N ASN A 209 15.46 8.69 38.44
CA ASN A 209 14.06 9.09 38.59
C ASN A 209 13.96 10.56 39.02
N ASP A 210 13.85 11.47 38.05
CA ASP A 210 13.44 12.87 38.33
C ASP A 210 12.12 13.19 37.63
N SER A 211 11.15 13.70 38.36
CA SER A 211 9.77 13.94 37.91
C SER A 211 9.64 15.02 36.81
N SER A 212 10.69 15.80 36.53
CA SER A 212 10.78 16.70 35.38
C SER A 212 11.01 15.96 34.05
N SER A 213 11.54 14.73 34.11
CA SER A 213 11.81 13.88 32.95
C SER A 213 10.55 13.21 32.39
N GLN A 214 9.48 13.06 33.16
CA GLN A 214 8.25 12.41 32.70
C GLN A 214 7.46 13.30 31.73
N ASN A 215 7.32 14.60 32.01
CA ASN A 215 6.64 15.54 31.11
C ASN A 215 7.39 15.73 29.78
N HIS A 216 8.73 15.63 29.79
CA HIS A 216 9.53 15.67 28.55
C HIS A 216 9.43 14.38 27.72
N LYS A 217 9.28 13.22 28.37
CA LYS A 217 9.07 11.94 27.70
C LYS A 217 7.67 11.83 27.09
N GLU A 218 6.64 12.34 27.74
CA GLU A 218 5.26 12.35 27.21
C GLU A 218 5.11 13.30 26.01
N ASN A 219 5.71 14.50 26.05
CA ASN A 219 5.71 15.42 24.91
C ASN A 219 6.46 14.84 23.69
N LYS A 220 7.60 14.20 23.89
CA LYS A 220 8.31 13.52 22.79
C LYS A 220 7.53 12.34 22.23
N ARG A 221 6.85 11.54 23.08
CA ARG A 221 5.99 10.44 22.64
C ARG A 221 4.84 10.94 21.76
N SER A 222 4.19 12.04 22.15
CA SER A 222 3.14 12.66 21.35
C SER A 222 3.62 13.03 19.95
N GLU A 223 4.81 13.57 19.81
CA GLU A 223 5.39 13.97 18.52
C GLU A 223 5.65 12.78 17.58
N TYR A 224 6.05 11.61 18.13
CA TYR A 224 6.30 10.40 17.34
C TYR A 224 5.04 9.73 16.79
N TYR A 225 3.89 9.93 17.41
CA TYR A 225 2.61 9.35 16.99
C TYR A 225 1.77 10.31 16.14
N TYR A 226 2.02 11.62 16.28
CA TYR A 226 1.20 12.65 15.65
C TYR A 226 1.14 12.50 14.14
N LEU A 227 2.29 12.43 13.50
CA LEU A 227 2.36 12.42 12.04
C LEU A 227 1.73 11.17 11.39
N PRO A 228 1.97 9.93 11.89
CA PRO A 228 1.23 8.76 11.40
C PRO A 228 -0.28 8.87 11.58
N CYS A 229 -0.76 9.43 12.69
CA CYS A 229 -2.19 9.68 12.91
C CYS A 229 -2.76 10.70 11.92
N ILE A 230 -2.06 11.81 11.68
CA ILE A 230 -2.47 12.84 10.71
C ILE A 230 -2.47 12.28 9.29
N ASN A 231 -1.47 11.49 8.91
CA ASN A 231 -1.43 10.84 7.60
C ASN A 231 -2.62 9.88 7.41
N ALA A 232 -2.97 9.08 8.40
CA ALA A 232 -4.12 8.20 8.36
C ALA A 232 -5.45 8.99 8.24
N ILE A 233 -5.60 10.09 8.98
CA ILE A 233 -6.77 10.97 8.92
C ILE A 233 -6.89 11.64 7.54
N ASN A 234 -5.79 12.20 7.02
CA ASN A 234 -5.78 12.84 5.70
C ASN A 234 -5.98 11.82 4.58
N CYS A 235 -5.48 10.60 4.73
CA CYS A 235 -5.77 9.48 3.86
C CYS A 235 -7.28 9.21 3.78
N ALA A 236 -7.97 9.07 4.92
CA ALA A 236 -9.42 8.86 4.99
C ALA A 236 -10.20 10.01 4.33
N ARG A 237 -9.81 11.27 4.57
CA ARG A 237 -10.42 12.44 3.91
C ARG A 237 -10.25 12.39 2.38
N SER A 238 -9.07 11.99 1.92
CA SER A 238 -8.77 11.87 0.49
C SER A 238 -9.51 10.71 -0.17
N MET A 239 -9.65 9.59 0.51
CA MET A 239 -10.47 8.46 0.04
C MET A 239 -11.92 8.85 -0.21
N ILE A 240 -12.51 9.63 0.69
CA ILE A 240 -13.89 10.14 0.52
C ILE A 240 -14.01 10.99 -0.75
N LYS A 241 -13.02 11.86 -1.01
CA LYS A 241 -13.01 12.69 -2.24
C LYS A 241 -12.82 11.84 -3.50
N VAL A 242 -11.90 10.87 -3.47
CA VAL A 242 -11.67 9.93 -4.59
C VAL A 242 -12.94 9.14 -4.92
N ILE A 243 -13.69 8.71 -3.91
CA ILE A 243 -14.98 8.05 -4.13
C ILE A 243 -16.01 9.01 -4.74
N LYS A 244 -16.23 10.17 -4.13
CA LYS A 244 -17.28 11.12 -4.54
C LYS A 244 -17.00 11.75 -5.90
N GLU A 245 -15.75 12.16 -6.17
CA GLU A 245 -15.38 12.95 -7.34
C GLU A 245 -14.64 12.12 -8.40
N GLY A 246 -14.09 10.98 -8.01
CA GLY A 246 -13.37 10.07 -8.90
C GLY A 246 -14.23 8.91 -9.38
N ILE A 247 -14.64 8.03 -8.48
CA ILE A 247 -15.29 6.76 -8.81
C ILE A 247 -16.76 6.96 -9.18
N ASN A 248 -17.57 7.63 -8.34
CA ASN A 248 -19.02 7.76 -8.54
C ASN A 248 -19.40 8.43 -9.86
N PRO A 249 -18.74 9.51 -10.32
CA PRO A 249 -19.08 10.09 -11.63
C PRO A 249 -18.91 9.11 -12.80
N ILE A 250 -17.98 8.16 -12.67
CA ILE A 250 -17.78 7.13 -13.70
C ILE A 250 -18.83 6.02 -13.57
N LEU A 251 -19.15 5.57 -12.35
CA LEU A 251 -20.26 4.62 -12.12
C LEU A 251 -21.55 5.12 -12.71
N ASN A 252 -21.89 6.41 -12.50
CA ASN A 252 -23.10 7.04 -13.02
C ASN A 252 -23.14 7.09 -14.56
N GLN A 253 -21.99 7.19 -15.25
CA GLN A 253 -21.94 7.10 -16.71
C GLN A 253 -22.31 5.72 -17.25
N PHE A 254 -22.25 4.68 -16.41
CA PHE A 254 -22.62 3.31 -16.72
C PHE A 254 -23.95 2.89 -16.08
N ASP A 255 -24.74 3.85 -15.59
CA ASP A 255 -26.02 3.64 -14.91
C ASP A 255 -25.91 2.79 -13.63
N TYR A 256 -24.73 2.80 -12.96
CA TYR A 256 -24.55 2.18 -11.65
C TYR A 256 -24.76 3.18 -10.53
N SER A 257 -25.25 2.67 -9.38
CA SER A 257 -25.46 3.48 -8.20
C SER A 257 -24.14 3.94 -7.57
N ASP A 258 -24.19 5.09 -6.90
CA ASP A 258 -23.10 5.58 -6.08
C ASP A 258 -22.70 4.57 -5.02
N ILE A 259 -21.42 4.49 -4.77
CA ILE A 259 -20.85 3.82 -3.59
C ILE A 259 -20.41 4.86 -2.57
N GLY A 260 -20.38 4.46 -1.31
CA GLY A 260 -19.80 5.24 -0.23
C GLY A 260 -18.63 4.51 0.41
N VAL A 261 -17.92 5.19 1.28
CA VAL A 261 -16.84 4.64 2.08
C VAL A 261 -17.05 4.98 3.55
N ARG A 262 -16.71 4.04 4.43
CA ARG A 262 -16.63 4.23 5.88
C ARG A 262 -15.24 3.84 6.34
N THR A 263 -14.72 4.57 7.32
CA THR A 263 -13.37 4.28 7.83
C THR A 263 -13.35 4.38 9.35
N GLY A 264 -12.63 3.46 9.98
CA GLY A 264 -12.29 3.50 11.40
C GLY A 264 -10.79 3.54 11.59
N ILE A 265 -10.29 4.45 12.44
CA ILE A 265 -8.86 4.67 12.68
C ILE A 265 -8.58 4.61 14.17
N ASP A 266 -7.64 3.76 14.56
CA ASP A 266 -7.18 3.71 15.96
C ASP A 266 -5.67 3.52 16.03
N ILE A 267 -5.08 3.81 17.18
CA ILE A 267 -3.66 3.60 17.45
C ILE A 267 -3.49 2.77 18.71
N GLY A 268 -2.59 1.80 18.67
CA GLY A 268 -2.29 0.97 19.82
C GLY A 268 -1.27 -0.11 19.56
N GLU A 269 -0.96 -0.85 20.62
CA GLU A 269 -0.01 -1.93 20.60
C GLU A 269 -0.57 -3.13 19.81
N VAL A 270 0.28 -3.71 18.97
CA VAL A 270 -0.02 -4.90 18.18
C VAL A 270 1.15 -5.89 18.22
N ALA A 271 0.85 -7.16 18.04
CA ALA A 271 1.83 -8.22 17.88
C ALA A 271 1.82 -8.70 16.43
N ILE A 272 3.01 -8.83 15.86
CA ILE A 272 3.17 -9.40 14.52
C ILE A 272 3.37 -10.89 14.67
N ILE A 273 2.57 -11.67 13.98
CA ILE A 273 2.60 -13.13 13.98
C ILE A 273 2.89 -13.66 12.60
N GLN A 274 3.56 -14.80 12.54
CA GLN A 274 3.67 -15.54 11.30
C GLN A 274 2.37 -16.34 11.09
N ASP A 275 1.66 -16.06 9.99
CA ASP A 275 0.37 -16.67 9.65
C ASP A 275 0.51 -17.86 8.69
N GLY A 276 1.64 -18.01 8.04
CA GLY A 276 1.87 -19.08 7.09
C GLY A 276 3.18 -18.99 6.35
N TRP A 277 3.20 -19.66 5.19
CA TRP A 277 4.31 -19.67 4.28
C TRP A 277 3.81 -19.51 2.84
N ASP A 278 4.40 -18.60 2.10
CA ASP A 278 4.30 -18.61 0.64
C ASP A 278 5.33 -19.60 0.09
N ILE A 279 4.88 -20.52 -0.76
CA ILE A 279 5.70 -21.63 -1.24
C ILE A 279 5.87 -21.48 -2.76
N HIS A 280 7.04 -21.06 -3.18
CA HIS A 280 7.44 -20.97 -4.57
C HIS A 280 8.22 -22.22 -4.98
N THR A 281 7.84 -22.81 -6.09
CA THR A 281 8.59 -23.90 -6.74
C THR A 281 9.27 -23.37 -7.98
N ALA A 282 10.60 -23.39 -8.02
CA ALA A 282 11.35 -23.14 -9.24
C ALA A 282 11.83 -24.48 -9.82
N GLU A 283 11.51 -24.74 -11.07
CA GLU A 283 12.11 -25.84 -11.85
C GLU A 283 13.39 -25.35 -12.49
N ARG A 284 14.50 -26.00 -12.18
CA ARG A 284 15.76 -25.74 -12.86
C ARG A 284 15.79 -26.62 -14.11
N GLU A 285 15.84 -26.01 -15.29
CA GLU A 285 15.98 -26.74 -16.55
C GLU A 285 17.17 -27.69 -16.50
N GLY A 286 16.94 -28.98 -16.73
CA GLY A 286 17.93 -30.03 -16.79
C GLY A 286 18.13 -30.88 -15.55
N GLU A 287 17.62 -30.52 -14.40
CA GLU A 287 17.63 -31.34 -13.19
C GLU A 287 16.21 -31.49 -12.63
N ARG A 288 15.77 -32.75 -12.39
CA ARG A 288 14.47 -33.07 -11.75
C ARG A 288 14.43 -32.66 -10.26
N LYS A 289 15.08 -31.59 -9.86
CA LYS A 289 15.04 -31.05 -8.50
C LYS A 289 14.21 -29.77 -8.49
N GLN A 290 13.02 -29.90 -7.91
CA GLN A 290 12.25 -28.73 -7.50
C GLN A 290 12.94 -28.08 -6.31
N ILE A 291 13.30 -26.79 -6.46
CA ILE A 291 13.77 -25.98 -5.36
C ILE A 291 12.53 -25.32 -4.74
N ILE A 292 12.26 -25.64 -3.49
CA ILE A 292 11.15 -25.05 -2.73
C ILE A 292 11.69 -23.86 -1.95
N PHE A 293 11.22 -22.68 -2.30
CA PHE A 293 11.44 -21.46 -1.50
C PHE A 293 10.22 -21.28 -0.60
N LYS A 294 10.46 -21.00 0.69
CA LYS A 294 9.43 -20.69 1.66
C LYS A 294 9.66 -19.28 2.17
N GLU A 295 8.71 -18.40 1.91
CA GLU A 295 8.69 -17.05 2.47
C GLU A 295 7.63 -16.97 3.56
N PRO A 296 7.95 -16.47 4.76
CA PRO A 296 6.97 -16.35 5.82
C PRO A 296 5.97 -15.26 5.47
N LEU A 297 4.68 -15.57 5.64
CA LEU A 297 3.60 -14.60 5.60
C LEU A 297 3.33 -14.11 7.01
N TYR A 298 3.08 -12.83 7.16
CA TYR A 298 2.85 -12.19 8.45
C TYR A 298 1.44 -11.59 8.55
N ASP A 299 0.89 -11.63 9.73
CA ASP A 299 -0.33 -10.92 10.11
C ASP A 299 -0.13 -10.14 11.41
N ILE A 300 -1.07 -9.28 11.73
CA ILE A 300 -1.04 -8.44 12.92
C ILE A 300 -2.20 -8.85 13.84
N LEU A 301 -1.91 -9.03 15.13
CA LEU A 301 -2.91 -9.26 16.17
C LEU A 301 -2.86 -8.16 17.23
N GLY A 302 -4.04 -7.75 17.69
CA GLY A 302 -4.15 -6.80 18.79
C GLY A 302 -5.56 -6.24 18.96
N PRO A 303 -5.88 -5.70 20.14
CA PRO A 303 -7.18 -5.09 20.39
C PRO A 303 -7.48 -3.91 19.48
N THR A 304 -6.45 -3.14 19.10
CA THR A 304 -6.54 -1.97 18.21
C THR A 304 -7.18 -2.29 16.87
N ILE A 305 -6.88 -3.48 16.28
CA ILE A 305 -7.51 -3.92 15.03
C ILE A 305 -9.00 -4.09 15.21
N ASN A 306 -9.42 -4.79 16.27
CA ASN A 306 -10.84 -5.02 16.56
C ASN A 306 -11.58 -3.71 16.82
N VAL A 307 -10.94 -2.76 17.51
CA VAL A 307 -11.47 -1.42 17.76
C VAL A 307 -11.66 -0.68 16.45
N ALA A 308 -10.64 -0.59 15.58
CA ALA A 308 -10.72 0.09 14.29
C ALA A 308 -11.79 -0.51 13.38
N VAL A 309 -11.84 -1.85 13.26
CA VAL A 309 -12.89 -2.55 12.49
C VAL A 309 -14.29 -2.24 13.02
N LYS A 310 -14.48 -2.29 14.33
CA LYS A 310 -15.78 -2.02 14.95
C LYS A 310 -16.19 -0.56 14.79
N MET A 311 -15.26 0.39 14.93
CA MET A 311 -15.51 1.81 14.73
C MET A 311 -15.94 2.14 13.30
N THR A 312 -15.46 1.40 12.29
CA THR A 312 -15.91 1.58 10.90
C THR A 312 -17.42 1.46 10.78
N SER A 313 -18.06 0.54 11.53
CA SER A 313 -19.50 0.38 11.50
C SER A 313 -20.28 1.52 12.18
N LEU A 314 -19.61 2.33 12.99
CA LEU A 314 -20.19 3.52 13.64
C LEU A 314 -20.10 4.78 12.75
N ALA A 315 -19.23 4.76 11.75
CA ALA A 315 -19.06 5.87 10.84
C ALA A 315 -20.28 6.04 9.92
N LYS A 316 -20.66 7.29 9.65
CA LYS A 316 -21.67 7.62 8.64
C LYS A 316 -21.13 7.30 7.24
N PRO A 317 -22.00 7.06 6.24
CA PRO A 317 -21.58 6.95 4.85
C PRO A 317 -20.75 8.17 4.43
N ASN A 318 -19.61 7.93 3.78
CA ASN A 318 -18.64 8.95 3.42
C ASN A 318 -18.12 9.78 4.61
N GLY A 319 -17.94 9.10 5.74
CA GLY A 319 -17.36 9.63 6.96
C GLY A 319 -16.35 8.65 7.57
N PHE A 320 -15.68 9.10 8.62
CA PHE A 320 -14.77 8.25 9.37
C PHE A 320 -14.82 8.56 10.85
N THR A 321 -14.41 7.58 11.64
CA THR A 321 -14.29 7.65 13.08
C THR A 321 -12.86 7.43 13.52
N ILE A 322 -12.48 8.09 14.62
CA ILE A 322 -11.19 7.89 15.29
C ILE A 322 -11.42 7.46 16.73
N GLY A 323 -10.53 6.63 17.26
CA GLY A 323 -10.54 6.24 18.67
C GLY A 323 -9.96 7.31 19.59
N GLN A 324 -10.26 7.22 20.88
CA GLN A 324 -9.77 8.12 21.93
C GLN A 324 -8.24 8.28 21.86
N ALA A 325 -7.50 7.19 21.66
CA ALA A 325 -6.05 7.23 21.63
C ALA A 325 -5.50 8.09 20.47
N VAL A 326 -6.17 8.07 19.31
CA VAL A 326 -5.85 8.97 18.19
C VAL A 326 -6.23 10.40 18.54
N TYR A 327 -7.45 10.62 19.06
CA TYR A 327 -7.94 11.95 19.43
C TYR A 327 -7.03 12.66 20.42
N ASP A 328 -6.56 11.95 21.45
CA ASP A 328 -5.68 12.49 22.49
C ASP A 328 -4.32 13.02 21.94
N ILE A 329 -3.84 12.44 20.82
CA ILE A 329 -2.60 12.82 20.15
C ILE A 329 -2.76 14.09 19.30
N LEU A 330 -3.97 14.40 18.82
CA LEU A 330 -4.21 15.51 17.90
C LEU A 330 -4.04 16.86 18.58
N ASP A 331 -3.63 17.86 17.78
CA ASP A 331 -3.67 19.27 18.20
C ASP A 331 -5.12 19.81 18.24
N GLU A 332 -5.30 20.97 18.89
CA GLU A 332 -6.62 21.58 19.06
C GLU A 332 -7.32 21.92 17.73
N LYS A 333 -6.55 22.25 16.70
CA LYS A 333 -7.09 22.53 15.36
C LYS A 333 -7.66 21.27 14.74
N GLN A 334 -6.97 20.15 14.87
CA GLN A 334 -7.48 18.87 14.35
C GLN A 334 -8.63 18.36 15.20
N LYS A 335 -8.53 18.45 16.53
CA LYS A 335 -9.62 18.06 17.45
C LYS A 335 -10.93 18.76 17.14
N SER A 336 -10.90 20.03 16.77
CA SER A 336 -12.11 20.80 16.42
C SER A 336 -12.85 20.29 15.18
N THR A 337 -12.25 19.39 14.40
CA THR A 337 -12.88 18.74 13.23
C THR A 337 -13.57 17.42 13.58
N PHE A 338 -13.68 17.10 14.87
CA PHE A 338 -14.31 15.87 15.37
C PHE A 338 -15.32 16.18 16.46
N GLU A 339 -16.36 15.36 16.50
CA GLU A 339 -17.37 15.35 17.54
C GLU A 339 -17.39 13.98 18.24
N GLU A 340 -17.50 13.97 19.56
CA GLU A 340 -17.68 12.74 20.32
C GLU A 340 -18.99 12.05 19.93
N LEU A 341 -18.93 10.74 19.67
CA LEU A 341 -20.09 9.92 19.40
C LEU A 341 -20.65 9.37 20.73
N ASP A 342 -21.90 9.67 21.02
CA ASP A 342 -22.64 8.99 22.07
C ASP A 342 -23.08 7.60 21.58
N VAL A 343 -22.32 6.57 21.98
CA VAL A 343 -22.58 5.18 21.56
C VAL A 343 -23.12 4.38 22.72
N SER A 344 -24.26 3.71 22.50
CA SER A 344 -24.86 2.86 23.50
C SER A 344 -23.91 1.75 23.96
N PRO A 345 -23.80 1.46 25.29
CA PRO A 345 -23.00 0.35 25.83
C PRO A 345 -23.32 -1.02 25.26
N ASN A 346 -24.55 -1.21 24.74
CA ASN A 346 -24.96 -2.47 24.10
C ASN A 346 -24.25 -2.66 22.70
N ILE A 347 -23.83 -1.58 22.06
CA ILE A 347 -23.18 -1.60 20.75
C ILE A 347 -21.68 -1.49 20.90
N TRP A 348 -21.22 -0.70 21.89
CA TRP A 348 -19.83 -0.38 22.14
C TRP A 348 -19.47 -0.69 23.60
N SER A 349 -18.68 -1.74 23.81
CA SER A 349 -18.33 -2.22 25.15
C SER A 349 -16.82 -2.18 25.43
N TYR A 350 -16.04 -1.53 24.56
CA TYR A 350 -14.60 -1.39 24.77
C TYR A 350 -14.32 -0.40 25.91
N LEU A 351 -13.36 -0.77 26.76
CA LEU A 351 -12.95 0.04 27.89
C LEU A 351 -11.55 0.58 27.67
N ASN A 352 -11.32 1.79 28.13
CA ASN A 352 -9.98 2.33 28.21
C ASN A 352 -9.26 1.64 29.37
N GLU A 353 -8.15 0.95 29.07
CA GLU A 353 -7.40 0.14 30.05
C GLU A 353 -6.87 0.94 31.22
N LYS A 354 -6.53 2.23 31.02
CA LYS A 354 -5.99 3.10 32.07
C LYS A 354 -7.07 3.63 33.01
N THR A 355 -8.25 3.93 32.51
CA THR A 355 -9.31 4.62 33.27
C THR A 355 -10.45 3.70 33.68
N GLY A 356 -10.58 2.50 33.05
CA GLY A 356 -11.72 1.60 33.23
C GLY A 356 -13.04 2.16 32.71
N ARG A 357 -13.05 3.34 32.07
CA ARG A 357 -14.24 3.96 31.46
C ARG A 357 -14.41 3.47 30.04
N MET A 358 -15.59 3.67 29.49
CA MET A 358 -15.88 3.36 28.10
C MET A 358 -14.91 4.12 27.19
N TYR A 359 -14.31 3.41 26.22
CA TYR A 359 -13.38 3.98 25.24
C TYR A 359 -14.14 4.91 24.30
N GLN A 360 -13.75 6.16 24.25
CA GLN A 360 -14.45 7.18 23.47
C GLN A 360 -14.16 7.06 21.98
N VAL A 361 -15.17 7.36 21.17
CA VAL A 361 -15.10 7.36 19.71
C VAL A 361 -15.52 8.73 19.21
N TYR A 362 -14.81 9.24 18.23
CA TYR A 362 -15.06 10.55 17.64
C TYR A 362 -15.34 10.41 16.15
N SER A 363 -16.32 11.16 15.66
CA SER A 363 -16.69 11.19 14.23
C SER A 363 -16.22 12.46 13.58
N SER A 364 -15.76 12.38 12.34
CA SER A 364 -15.42 13.57 11.55
C SER A 364 -16.69 14.39 11.27
N THR A 365 -16.58 15.72 11.38
CA THR A 365 -17.68 16.68 11.12
C THR A 365 -17.78 17.10 9.66
N ALA A 366 -16.86 16.67 8.79
CA ALA A 366 -16.78 17.06 7.36
C ALA A 366 -17.16 15.93 6.43
#